data_064cb9701d99ec50159df25c2ef01a7c
#
_entry.id   064cb9701d99ec50159df25c2ef01a7c
#
_cell.length_a   1.000
_cell.length_b   1.000
_cell.length_c   1.000
_cell.angle_alpha   90.00
_cell.angle_beta   90.00
_cell.angle_gamma   90.00
#
_symmetry.space_group_name_H-M   'P 1'
#
loop_
_entity.id
_entity.type
_entity.pdbx_description
1 polymer ?
#
loop_
_entity_poly.entity_id
_entity_poly.type
_entity_poly.pdbx_seq_one_letter_code
_entity_poly.pdbx_strand_id
1 'polypeptide(L)'
;MDWKLELVAVPVSDIDRAKAFYTEKAGFHADHDHTVSDEIRFVQLTPPGSACSIALGRGLMDSAPAPGSVAGLQLVVPDIGRARDELAARGVEVSEVQEFPWGSFVFFADPDGNRWSVQQVPARP
;
A
#
# COMPACT_ATOMS: atom_id res chain seq x y z
N MET A 1 -0.98 -23.90 15.75
CA MET A 1 -0.28 -22.60 15.75
C MET A 1 -1.00 -21.64 14.84
N ASP A 2 -0.90 -20.34 15.11
CA ASP A 2 -1.51 -19.32 14.27
C ASP A 2 -0.61 -19.00 13.07
N TRP A 3 -1.24 -18.77 11.92
CA TRP A 3 -0.54 -18.35 10.71
C TRP A 3 -1.01 -16.95 10.35
N LYS A 4 -0.10 -15.96 10.37
CA LYS A 4 -0.42 -14.56 10.12
C LYS A 4 0.31 -14.06 8.88
N LEU A 5 -0.39 -13.29 8.06
CA LEU A 5 0.26 -12.64 6.93
C LEU A 5 1.12 -11.49 7.46
N GLU A 6 2.42 -11.57 7.29
CA GLU A 6 3.36 -10.57 7.81
C GLU A 6 3.54 -9.40 6.84
N LEU A 7 3.83 -9.71 5.59
CA LEU A 7 4.04 -8.67 4.58
C LEU A 7 3.80 -9.18 3.17
N VAL A 8 3.58 -8.24 2.27
CA VAL A 8 3.46 -8.48 0.83
C VAL A 8 4.51 -7.63 0.12
N ALA A 9 5.28 -8.25 -0.78
CA ALA A 9 6.26 -7.53 -1.59
C ALA A 9 5.55 -6.75 -2.71
N VAL A 10 5.91 -5.48 -2.86
CA VAL A 10 5.37 -4.60 -3.89
C VAL A 10 6.51 -4.20 -4.82
N PRO A 11 6.48 -4.62 -6.10
CA PRO A 11 7.56 -4.34 -7.04
C PRO A 11 7.53 -2.89 -7.52
N VAL A 12 8.65 -2.19 -7.34
CA VAL A 12 8.80 -0.79 -7.73
C VAL A 12 10.12 -0.59 -8.47
N SER A 13 10.15 0.41 -9.36
CA SER A 13 11.35 0.72 -10.15
C SER A 13 12.33 1.62 -9.39
N ASP A 14 11.81 2.47 -8.48
CA ASP A 14 12.59 3.42 -7.69
C ASP A 14 12.14 3.34 -6.24
N ILE A 15 12.97 2.75 -5.39
CA ILE A 15 12.61 2.51 -3.99
C ILE A 15 12.42 3.82 -3.23
N ASP A 16 13.29 4.81 -3.45
CA ASP A 16 13.19 6.08 -2.73
C ASP A 16 11.91 6.84 -3.12
N ARG A 17 11.56 6.85 -4.39
CA ARG A 17 10.32 7.47 -4.87
C ARG A 17 9.09 6.75 -4.29
N ALA A 18 9.09 5.43 -4.31
CA ALA A 18 7.99 4.64 -3.75
C ALA A 18 7.87 4.84 -2.25
N LYS A 19 8.99 4.82 -1.52
CA LYS A 19 9.00 5.07 -0.08
C LYS A 19 8.41 6.44 0.25
N ALA A 20 8.81 7.48 -0.49
CA ALA A 20 8.27 8.83 -0.29
C ALA A 20 6.76 8.87 -0.54
N PHE A 21 6.28 8.21 -1.59
CA PHE A 21 4.84 8.12 -1.87
C PHE A 21 4.08 7.47 -0.71
N TYR A 22 4.51 6.30 -0.27
CA TYR A 22 3.80 5.55 0.76
C TYR A 22 3.84 6.25 2.12
N THR A 23 4.95 6.89 2.48
CA THR A 23 5.05 7.57 3.77
C THR A 23 4.40 8.95 3.77
N GLU A 24 4.65 9.76 2.75
CA GLU A 24 4.20 11.14 2.71
C GLU A 24 2.77 11.31 2.17
N LYS A 25 2.36 10.47 1.23
CA LYS A 25 1.05 10.57 0.58
C LYS A 25 0.06 9.54 1.08
N ALA A 26 0.44 8.28 1.17
CA ALA A 26 -0.45 7.24 1.69
C ALA A 26 -0.49 7.20 3.22
N GLY A 27 0.50 7.80 3.88
CA GLY A 27 0.53 7.90 5.35
C GLY A 27 1.02 6.64 6.05
N PHE A 28 1.74 5.76 5.37
CA PHE A 28 2.30 4.55 5.97
C PHE A 28 3.51 4.89 6.84
N HIS A 29 3.73 4.08 7.86
CA HIS A 29 4.90 4.20 8.72
C HIS A 29 6.07 3.39 8.16
N ALA A 30 7.26 3.99 8.11
CA ALA A 30 8.49 3.29 7.72
C ALA A 30 9.07 2.59 8.93
N ASP A 31 8.93 1.27 9.00
CA ASP A 31 9.41 0.46 10.13
C ASP A 31 10.89 0.17 10.00
N HIS A 32 11.33 -0.19 8.79
CA HIS A 32 12.70 -0.58 8.50
C HIS A 32 13.13 -0.05 7.14
N ASP A 33 14.39 0.31 7.04
CA ASP A 33 15.06 0.62 5.78
C ASP A 33 16.52 0.19 5.91
N HIS A 34 16.85 -0.98 5.36
CA HIS A 34 18.17 -1.58 5.46
C HIS A 34 18.81 -1.68 4.08
N THR A 35 19.91 -0.97 3.87
CA THR A 35 20.77 -1.16 2.72
C THR A 35 21.91 -2.09 3.14
N VAL A 36 21.91 -3.31 2.61
CA VAL A 36 22.94 -4.31 2.89
C VAL A 36 24.14 -4.11 1.97
N SER A 37 23.87 -3.80 0.69
CA SER A 37 24.87 -3.57 -0.37
C SER A 37 24.22 -2.80 -1.50
N ASP A 38 24.97 -2.52 -2.57
CA ASP A 38 24.41 -1.89 -3.76
C ASP A 38 23.33 -2.74 -4.43
N GLU A 39 23.39 -4.08 -4.24
CA GLU A 39 22.45 -5.02 -4.83
C GLU A 39 21.28 -5.36 -3.92
N ILE A 40 21.37 -5.11 -2.60
CA ILE A 40 20.36 -5.58 -1.63
C ILE A 40 19.90 -4.45 -0.74
N ARG A 41 18.61 -4.14 -0.82
CA ARG A 41 17.95 -3.18 0.07
C ARG A 41 16.56 -3.71 0.44
N PHE A 42 16.18 -3.53 1.70
CA PHE A 42 14.88 -3.92 2.24
C PHE A 42 14.23 -2.74 2.96
N VAL A 43 13.03 -2.38 2.52
CA VAL A 43 12.22 -1.32 3.15
C VAL A 43 10.89 -1.93 3.56
N GLN A 44 10.52 -1.81 4.83
CA GLN A 44 9.22 -2.28 5.32
C GLN A 44 8.37 -1.10 5.74
N LEU A 45 7.16 -1.02 5.19
CA LEU A 45 6.21 0.05 5.43
C LEU A 45 4.89 -0.55 5.91
N THR A 46 4.29 0.08 6.93
CA THR A 46 3.05 -0.45 7.53
C THR A 46 1.96 0.61 7.52
N PRO A 47 0.77 0.31 6.97
CA PRO A 47 -0.38 1.20 7.11
C PRO A 47 -0.73 1.40 8.58
N PRO A 48 -1.20 2.60 8.99
CA PRO A 48 -1.57 2.85 10.39
C PRO A 48 -2.58 1.81 10.89
N GLY A 49 -2.27 1.18 12.02
CA GLY A 49 -3.13 0.19 12.66
C GLY A 49 -3.15 -1.19 12.03
N SER A 50 -2.38 -1.41 10.95
CA SER A 50 -2.33 -2.71 10.28
C SER A 50 -1.32 -3.65 10.94
N ALA A 51 -1.65 -4.95 10.96
CA ALA A 51 -0.70 -6.00 11.36
C ALA A 51 0.12 -6.51 10.17
N CYS A 52 -0.35 -6.28 8.93
CA CYS A 52 0.34 -6.69 7.72
C CYS A 52 1.03 -5.47 7.09
N SER A 53 2.25 -5.66 6.62
CA SER A 53 3.08 -4.62 6.02
C SER A 53 3.26 -4.84 4.52
N ILE A 54 3.86 -3.86 3.85
CA ILE A 54 4.40 -4.06 2.51
C ILE A 54 5.94 -3.95 2.57
N ALA A 55 6.60 -4.63 1.65
CA ALA A 55 8.04 -4.53 1.48
C ALA A 55 8.37 -3.98 0.10
N LEU A 56 9.26 -3.00 0.07
CA LEU A 56 9.91 -2.53 -1.15
C LEU A 56 11.36 -3.00 -1.08
N GLY A 57 11.92 -3.42 -2.21
CA GLY A 57 13.29 -3.89 -2.15
C GLY A 57 13.90 -4.23 -3.50
N ARG A 58 15.17 -4.56 -3.44
CA ARG A 58 15.94 -5.13 -4.56
C ARG A 58 16.82 -6.24 -4.03
N GLY A 59 17.04 -7.26 -4.86
CA GLY A 59 17.87 -8.39 -4.48
C GLY A 59 17.29 -9.31 -3.41
N LEU A 60 15.98 -9.18 -3.14
CA LEU A 60 15.31 -9.96 -2.09
C LEU A 60 14.73 -11.27 -2.62
N MET A 61 14.55 -11.39 -3.92
CA MET A 61 13.98 -12.58 -4.59
C MET A 61 14.79 -12.90 -5.84
N ASP A 62 14.87 -14.19 -6.18
CA ASP A 62 15.57 -14.64 -7.40
C ASP A 62 14.89 -14.10 -8.67
N SER A 63 13.57 -13.93 -8.62
CA SER A 63 12.79 -13.39 -9.72
C SER A 63 11.70 -12.49 -9.16
N ALA A 64 11.82 -11.19 -9.38
CA ALA A 64 10.84 -10.21 -8.93
C ALA A 64 9.79 -9.96 -10.01
N PRO A 65 8.50 -9.73 -9.65
CA PRO A 65 7.50 -9.26 -10.59
C PRO A 65 7.89 -7.91 -11.18
N ALA A 66 7.38 -7.61 -12.37
CA ALA A 66 7.62 -6.31 -13.01
C ALA A 66 7.11 -5.16 -12.11
N PRO A 67 7.84 -4.03 -12.04
CA PRO A 67 7.33 -2.85 -11.31
C PRO A 67 5.93 -2.45 -11.81
N GLY A 68 5.05 -2.15 -10.85
CA GLY A 68 3.67 -1.74 -11.17
C GLY A 68 2.71 -2.89 -11.49
N SER A 69 3.16 -4.14 -11.44
CA SER A 69 2.34 -5.29 -11.85
C SER A 69 1.37 -5.79 -10.79
N VAL A 70 1.44 -5.31 -9.56
CA VAL A 70 0.57 -5.76 -8.49
C VAL A 70 -0.76 -5.01 -8.53
N ALA A 71 -1.85 -5.76 -8.38
CA ALA A 71 -3.20 -5.23 -8.25
C ALA A 71 -3.90 -5.99 -7.13
N GLY A 72 -4.94 -5.38 -6.53
CA GLY A 72 -5.72 -6.06 -5.49
C GLY A 72 -5.18 -5.89 -4.08
N LEU A 73 -4.23 -4.99 -3.86
CA LEU A 73 -3.88 -4.56 -2.51
C LEU A 73 -5.06 -3.78 -1.94
N GLN A 74 -5.55 -4.17 -0.76
CA GLN A 74 -6.77 -3.59 -0.21
C GLN A 74 -6.59 -3.20 1.25
N LEU A 75 -6.94 -1.95 1.53
CA LEU A 75 -7.01 -1.40 2.87
C LEU A 75 -8.47 -1.36 3.31
N VAL A 76 -8.73 -1.47 4.60
CA VAL A 76 -10.05 -1.27 5.18
C VAL A 76 -10.01 -0.10 6.14
N VAL A 77 -11.02 0.76 6.06
CA VAL A 77 -11.13 1.97 6.89
C VAL A 77 -12.53 2.09 7.47
N PRO A 78 -12.69 2.79 8.59
CA PRO A 78 -14.01 3.01 9.18
C PRO A 78 -14.87 4.03 8.44
N ASP A 79 -14.25 4.94 7.66
CA ASP A 79 -14.96 6.05 6.99
C ASP A 79 -14.31 6.33 5.64
N ILE A 80 -14.97 5.91 4.56
CA ILE A 80 -14.40 6.01 3.20
C ILE A 80 -14.32 7.46 2.72
N GLY A 81 -15.26 8.30 3.08
CA GLY A 81 -15.24 9.71 2.70
C GLY A 81 -14.07 10.45 3.33
N ARG A 82 -13.81 10.19 4.60
CA ARG A 82 -12.67 10.76 5.31
C ARG A 82 -11.34 10.23 4.76
N ALA A 83 -11.27 8.94 4.46
CA ALA A 83 -10.06 8.36 3.87
C ALA A 83 -9.76 8.98 2.51
N ARG A 84 -10.78 9.16 1.67
CA ARG A 84 -10.64 9.83 0.38
C ARG A 84 -10.11 11.25 0.54
N ASP A 85 -10.70 12.01 1.47
CA ASP A 85 -10.28 13.39 1.73
C ASP A 85 -8.83 13.48 2.21
N GLU A 86 -8.40 12.56 3.06
CA GLU A 86 -7.01 12.51 3.54
C GLU A 86 -6.03 12.22 2.39
N LEU A 87 -6.35 11.26 1.52
CA LEU A 87 -5.50 10.94 0.37
C LEU A 87 -5.44 12.11 -0.61
N ALA A 88 -6.58 12.71 -0.94
CA ALA A 88 -6.64 13.85 -1.85
C ALA A 88 -5.87 15.05 -1.29
N ALA A 89 -5.97 15.32 0.01
CA ALA A 89 -5.27 16.42 0.66
C ALA A 89 -3.74 16.25 0.61
N ARG A 90 -3.26 15.01 0.58
CA ARG A 90 -1.82 14.71 0.45
C ARG A 90 -1.34 14.64 -1.01
N GLY A 91 -2.24 14.89 -1.97
CA GLY A 91 -1.90 14.94 -3.38
C GLY A 91 -2.00 13.60 -4.11
N VAL A 92 -2.70 12.62 -3.53
CA VAL A 92 -2.95 11.35 -4.22
C VAL A 92 -4.10 11.52 -5.19
N GLU A 93 -3.93 11.03 -6.43
CA GLU A 93 -5.03 10.89 -7.37
C GLU A 93 -5.89 9.71 -6.92
N VAL A 94 -7.01 10.01 -6.29
CA VAL A 94 -7.93 9.01 -5.74
C VAL A 94 -9.27 9.11 -6.46
N SER A 95 -9.89 7.95 -6.74
CA SER A 95 -11.18 7.91 -7.43
C SER A 95 -12.31 8.50 -6.58
N GLU A 96 -13.44 8.76 -7.23
CA GLU A 96 -14.70 9.00 -6.50
C GLU A 96 -15.11 7.73 -5.74
N VAL A 97 -15.93 7.92 -4.71
CA VAL A 97 -16.46 6.80 -3.94
C VAL A 97 -17.38 5.97 -4.83
N GLN A 98 -17.17 4.66 -4.86
CA GLN A 98 -17.99 3.70 -5.60
C GLN A 98 -18.66 2.77 -4.61
N GLU A 99 -19.96 2.57 -4.80
CA GLU A 99 -20.79 1.75 -3.92
C GLU A 99 -21.04 0.37 -4.53
N PHE A 100 -20.78 -0.67 -3.74
CA PHE A 100 -21.08 -2.07 -4.08
C PHE A 100 -21.82 -2.73 -2.92
N PRO A 101 -22.51 -3.88 -3.15
CA PRO A 101 -23.19 -4.58 -2.06
C PRO A 101 -22.26 -4.98 -0.90
N TRP A 102 -20.96 -5.18 -1.18
CA TRP A 102 -19.98 -5.59 -0.17
C TRP A 102 -19.17 -4.44 0.42
N GLY A 103 -19.46 -3.20 0.06
CA GLY A 103 -18.82 -2.03 0.66
C GLY A 103 -18.70 -0.84 -0.27
N SER A 104 -18.16 0.23 0.32
CA SER A 104 -17.85 1.46 -0.40
C SER A 104 -16.34 1.52 -0.64
N PHE A 105 -15.93 1.94 -1.83
CA PHE A 105 -14.53 1.87 -2.27
C PHE A 105 -14.03 3.16 -2.88
N VAL A 106 -12.74 3.43 -2.68
CA VAL A 106 -11.97 4.33 -3.53
C VAL A 106 -10.71 3.60 -4.01
N PHE A 107 -10.12 4.08 -5.11
CA PHE A 107 -8.99 3.42 -5.75
C PHE A 107 -7.87 4.43 -6.00
N PHE A 108 -6.63 3.97 -5.85
CA PHE A 108 -5.45 4.75 -6.20
C PHE A 108 -4.32 3.82 -6.63
N ALA A 109 -3.26 4.40 -7.18
CA ALA A 109 -2.07 3.66 -7.58
C ALA A 109 -0.82 4.35 -7.05
N ASP A 110 0.25 3.55 -6.84
CA ASP A 110 1.56 4.11 -6.54
C ASP A 110 2.24 4.66 -7.81
N PRO A 111 3.44 5.26 -7.71
CA PRO A 111 4.10 5.85 -8.88
C PRO A 111 4.40 4.87 -10.01
N ASP A 112 4.56 3.58 -9.72
CA ASP A 112 4.80 2.55 -10.73
C ASP A 112 3.50 1.97 -11.31
N GLY A 113 2.35 2.26 -10.71
CA GLY A 113 1.06 1.74 -11.16
C GLY A 113 0.57 0.54 -10.37
N ASN A 114 1.21 0.14 -9.27
CA ASN A 114 0.67 -0.86 -8.37
C ASN A 114 -0.66 -0.35 -7.80
N ARG A 115 -1.72 -1.15 -7.90
CA ARG A 115 -3.09 -0.68 -7.65
C ARG A 115 -3.61 -1.08 -6.29
N TRP A 116 -4.19 -0.10 -5.63
CA TRP A 116 -4.77 -0.21 -4.31
C TRP A 116 -6.26 0.09 -4.34
N SER A 117 -7.00 -0.61 -3.49
CA SER A 117 -8.36 -0.25 -3.12
C SER A 117 -8.43 0.08 -1.63
N VAL A 118 -9.34 0.98 -1.27
CA VAL A 118 -9.66 1.28 0.11
C VAL A 118 -11.15 0.99 0.29
N GLN A 119 -11.48 0.20 1.29
CA GLN A 119 -12.84 -0.27 1.53
C GLN A 119 -13.36 0.18 2.87
N GLN A 120 -14.60 0.63 2.88
CA GLN A 120 -15.41 0.68 4.10
C GLN A 120 -16.44 -0.45 3.99
N VAL A 121 -16.40 -1.40 4.94
CA VAL A 121 -17.38 -2.49 4.96
C VAL A 121 -18.76 -1.96 5.33
N PRO A 122 -19.86 -2.57 4.83
CA PRO A 122 -21.20 -2.18 5.21
C PRO A 122 -21.43 -2.31 6.71
N ALA A 123 -22.27 -1.43 7.24
CA ALA A 123 -22.69 -1.55 8.64
C ALA A 123 -23.36 -2.92 8.85
N ARG A 124 -23.00 -3.58 9.97
CA ARG A 124 -23.64 -4.84 10.33
C ARG A 124 -25.02 -4.57 10.90
N PRO A 125 -26.01 -5.41 10.54
CA PRO A 125 -27.36 -5.28 11.11
C PRO A 125 -27.38 -5.57 12.60
#